data_f64762469c06fa92914aa0f63fdc2a16
#
_entry.id   f64762469c06fa92914aa0f63fdc2a16
#
_cell.length_a   1.000
_cell.length_b   1.000
_cell.length_c   1.000
_cell.angle_alpha   90.00
_cell.angle_beta   90.00
_cell.angle_gamma   90.00
#
_symmetry.space_group_name_H-M   'P 1'
#
loop_
_entity.id
_entity.type
_entity.pdbx_description
1 polymer ?
#
loop_
_entity_poly.entity_id
_entity_poly.type
_entity_poly.pdbx_seq_one_letter_code
_entity_poly.pdbx_strand_id
1 'polypeptide(L)'
;MLVQRLVEAQSTVQDLRKLLGTVWETIRQSNLSFEVVLGTADAPYFRLLLKLLFLALRVHGESNNPPQDSDADFRSSIRLTEKADVIPIVLDIFHRVVANGLRDLAAFIHEKPVESSPADLALITAILQTGLRIPGIDLSYSQIVSMFVQCDSARVATTLFTWSDSLAIDGDPIYGELSILFLLELSAVPAMAEQLAIDGVLGHIGAANITTYLRRSNVSPFADGAGYQRCYSIWVRGILPLLLHMLDAVGASIASEVSIFIMQFPNLLEQASQAFDAPELSRTASKAQTKYITLSICSEIHTLSLIIFILNGFREEATGSDIPEVKWDAAAVLENVEFWLGSMTVLRERILPMGEREVWMSKKKTGGTAANKLEEKVVAELRGIRDVLGAGES
;
A
#
# COMPACT_ATOMS: atom_id res chain seq x y z
N MET A 1 -4.63 -12.41 21.95
CA MET A 1 -5.17 -13.63 22.56
C MET A 1 -6.70 -13.59 22.79
N LEU A 2 -7.29 -12.61 23.52
CA LEU A 2 -8.74 -12.58 23.77
C LEU A 2 -9.58 -12.40 22.50
N VAL A 3 -9.22 -11.44 21.65
CA VAL A 3 -9.91 -11.17 20.37
C VAL A 3 -9.76 -12.34 19.39
N GLN A 4 -8.60 -12.98 19.36
CA GLN A 4 -8.37 -14.17 18.54
C GLN A 4 -9.23 -15.36 19.00
N ARG A 5 -9.43 -15.54 20.31
CA ARG A 5 -10.35 -16.53 20.86
C ARG A 5 -11.82 -16.22 20.61
N LEU A 6 -12.19 -14.93 20.53
CA LEU A 6 -13.54 -14.52 20.14
C LEU A 6 -13.85 -14.88 18.67
N VAL A 7 -12.85 -14.76 17.78
CA VAL A 7 -12.99 -15.18 16.37
C VAL A 7 -13.13 -16.70 16.25
N GLU A 8 -12.37 -17.45 17.05
CA GLU A 8 -12.42 -18.92 17.08
C GLU A 8 -13.72 -19.46 17.71
N ALA A 9 -14.39 -18.65 18.55
CA ALA A 9 -15.58 -19.05 19.33
C ALA A 9 -16.92 -18.85 18.60
N GLN A 10 -16.99 -18.87 17.25
CA GLN A 10 -18.23 -18.71 16.48
C GLN A 10 -19.09 -17.50 16.94
N SER A 11 -18.45 -16.40 17.25
CA SER A 11 -19.12 -15.15 17.64
C SER A 11 -20.07 -14.71 16.54
N THR A 12 -21.28 -14.35 16.87
CA THR A 12 -22.24 -13.86 15.89
C THR A 12 -21.83 -12.48 15.40
N VAL A 13 -22.23 -12.10 14.18
CA VAL A 13 -22.00 -10.75 13.63
C VAL A 13 -22.50 -9.66 14.59
N GLN A 14 -23.58 -9.92 15.31
CA GLN A 14 -24.12 -9.01 16.34
C GLN A 14 -23.17 -8.81 17.52
N ASP A 15 -22.46 -9.85 17.97
CA ASP A 15 -21.53 -9.73 19.09
C ASP A 15 -20.29 -8.92 18.69
N LEU A 16 -19.81 -9.11 17.47
CA LEU A 16 -18.69 -8.32 16.90
C LEU A 16 -19.06 -6.84 16.74
N ARG A 17 -20.30 -6.56 16.33
CA ARG A 17 -20.83 -5.20 16.24
C ARG A 17 -20.93 -4.55 17.61
N LYS A 18 -21.47 -5.27 18.62
CA LYS A 18 -21.52 -4.78 20.00
C LYS A 18 -20.13 -4.50 20.55
N LEU A 19 -19.15 -5.37 20.24
CA LEU A 19 -17.75 -5.18 20.61
C LEU A 19 -17.20 -3.87 20.03
N LEU A 20 -17.35 -3.66 18.73
CA LEU A 20 -16.91 -2.44 18.06
C LEU A 20 -17.58 -1.20 18.66
N GLY A 21 -18.90 -1.22 18.83
CA GLY A 21 -19.66 -0.14 19.45
C GLY A 21 -19.21 0.16 20.89
N THR A 22 -18.97 -0.88 21.70
CA THR A 22 -18.50 -0.72 23.08
C THR A 22 -17.09 -0.13 23.14
N VAL A 23 -16.17 -0.62 22.33
CA VAL A 23 -14.79 -0.10 22.27
C VAL A 23 -14.82 1.37 21.82
N TRP A 24 -15.61 1.68 20.78
CA TRP A 24 -15.73 3.04 20.29
C TRP A 24 -16.32 3.99 21.34
N GLU A 25 -17.40 3.59 22.01
CA GLU A 25 -18.02 4.40 23.07
C GLU A 25 -17.07 4.61 24.25
N THR A 26 -16.25 3.61 24.61
CA THR A 26 -15.21 3.76 25.63
C THR A 26 -14.19 4.83 25.25
N ILE A 27 -13.75 4.86 23.98
CA ILE A 27 -12.83 5.89 23.47
C ILE A 27 -13.49 7.28 23.54
N ARG A 28 -14.75 7.39 23.11
CA ARG A 28 -15.50 8.66 23.17
C ARG A 28 -15.66 9.19 24.59
N GLN A 29 -16.02 8.32 25.53
CA GLN A 29 -16.22 8.69 26.94
C GLN A 29 -14.93 9.05 27.65
N SER A 30 -13.79 8.49 27.22
CA SER A 30 -12.48 8.83 27.80
C SER A 30 -12.03 10.26 27.46
N ASN A 31 -12.62 10.91 26.45
CA ASN A 31 -12.20 12.22 25.91
C ASN A 31 -10.70 12.29 25.52
N LEU A 32 -10.07 11.12 25.27
CA LEU A 32 -8.69 11.05 24.84
C LEU A 32 -8.62 11.24 23.32
N SER A 33 -7.67 12.05 22.89
CA SER A 33 -7.28 12.28 21.49
C SER A 33 -5.77 12.42 21.40
N PHE A 34 -5.20 12.33 20.20
CA PHE A 34 -3.76 12.58 20.03
C PHE A 34 -3.36 13.97 20.51
N GLU A 35 -4.17 15.00 20.27
CA GLU A 35 -3.96 16.35 20.76
C GLU A 35 -3.72 16.40 22.29
N VAL A 36 -4.50 15.62 23.05
CA VAL A 36 -4.45 15.64 24.53
C VAL A 36 -3.34 14.73 25.07
N VAL A 37 -3.11 13.56 24.47
CA VAL A 37 -2.27 12.52 25.08
C VAL A 37 -0.80 12.54 24.64
N LEU A 38 -0.47 13.18 23.50
CA LEU A 38 0.89 13.20 23.01
C LEU A 38 1.83 13.91 24.01
N GLY A 39 2.92 13.24 24.35
CA GLY A 39 3.87 13.74 25.37
C GLY A 39 3.41 13.54 26.83
N THR A 40 2.27 12.89 27.09
CA THR A 40 1.76 12.62 28.44
C THR A 40 1.85 11.15 28.85
N ALA A 41 1.63 10.86 30.12
CA ALA A 41 1.59 9.51 30.67
C ALA A 41 0.38 8.67 30.15
N ASP A 42 -0.63 9.29 29.58
CA ASP A 42 -1.85 8.64 29.09
C ASP A 42 -1.69 8.07 27.66
N ALA A 43 -0.64 8.46 26.95
CA ALA A 43 -0.39 7.99 25.57
C ALA A 43 -0.35 6.45 25.43
N PRO A 44 0.29 5.65 26.31
CA PRO A 44 0.27 4.21 26.20
C PRO A 44 -1.14 3.61 26.35
N TYR A 45 -1.96 4.18 27.23
CA TYR A 45 -3.34 3.73 27.43
C TYR A 45 -4.20 4.01 26.19
N PHE A 46 -4.10 5.22 25.64
CA PHE A 46 -4.82 5.58 24.41
C PHE A 46 -4.39 4.71 23.22
N ARG A 47 -3.07 4.45 23.05
CA ARG A 47 -2.57 3.52 22.05
C ARG A 47 -3.15 2.12 22.19
N LEU A 48 -3.34 1.64 23.43
CA LEU A 48 -3.97 0.35 23.68
C LEU A 48 -5.42 0.33 23.23
N LEU A 49 -6.19 1.39 23.52
CA LEU A 49 -7.57 1.54 23.07
C LEU A 49 -7.68 1.56 21.55
N LEU A 50 -6.79 2.29 20.86
CA LEU A 50 -6.73 2.31 19.39
C LEU A 50 -6.36 0.95 18.79
N LYS A 51 -5.45 0.19 19.42
CA LYS A 51 -5.14 -1.19 19.00
C LYS A 51 -6.35 -2.12 19.17
N LEU A 52 -7.11 -1.98 20.24
CA LEU A 52 -8.36 -2.72 20.43
C LEU A 52 -9.41 -2.33 19.36
N LEU A 53 -9.51 -1.04 19.05
CA LEU A 53 -10.37 -0.54 17.99
C LEU A 53 -9.99 -1.14 16.61
N PHE A 54 -8.70 -1.11 16.26
CA PHE A 54 -8.19 -1.72 15.04
C PHE A 54 -8.53 -3.20 14.95
N LEU A 55 -8.34 -3.96 16.04
CA LEU A 55 -8.67 -5.37 16.09
C LEU A 55 -10.17 -5.61 15.94
N ALA A 56 -11.02 -4.79 16.57
CA ALA A 56 -12.48 -4.89 16.46
C ALA A 56 -12.97 -4.62 15.03
N LEU A 57 -12.41 -3.59 14.36
CA LEU A 57 -12.68 -3.26 12.95
C LEU A 57 -12.26 -4.42 12.04
N ARG A 58 -11.06 -4.94 12.23
CA ARG A 58 -10.51 -6.03 11.41
C ARG A 58 -11.36 -7.29 11.50
N VAL A 59 -11.71 -7.71 12.71
CA VAL A 59 -12.54 -8.89 12.93
C VAL A 59 -13.93 -8.71 12.31
N HIS A 60 -14.51 -7.51 12.43
CA HIS A 60 -15.78 -7.21 11.80
C HIS A 60 -15.72 -7.28 10.27
N GLY A 61 -14.64 -6.77 9.65
CA GLY A 61 -14.42 -6.85 8.20
C GLY A 61 -14.22 -8.29 7.69
N GLU A 62 -13.40 -9.09 8.38
CA GLU A 62 -13.11 -10.49 8.00
C GLU A 62 -14.34 -11.39 8.10
N SER A 63 -15.22 -11.19 9.11
CA SER A 63 -16.42 -12.00 9.32
C SER A 63 -17.54 -11.74 8.28
N ASN A 64 -17.47 -10.63 7.56
CA ASN A 64 -18.45 -10.26 6.55
C ASN A 64 -18.07 -10.70 5.12
N ASN A 65 -16.89 -11.31 4.93
CA ASN A 65 -16.46 -11.91 3.66
C ASN A 65 -16.56 -13.43 3.78
N PRO A 66 -17.72 -14.06 3.52
CA PRO A 66 -17.83 -15.53 3.48
C PRO A 66 -17.05 -16.07 2.28
N PRO A 67 -16.52 -17.32 2.36
CA PRO A 67 -16.03 -18.02 1.19
C PRO A 67 -17.16 -18.09 0.15
N GLN A 68 -16.79 -17.91 -1.13
CA GLN A 68 -17.70 -17.97 -2.26
C GLN A 68 -18.27 -19.38 -2.39
N ASP A 69 -19.37 -19.69 -1.69
CA ASP A 69 -20.19 -20.84 -1.95
C ASP A 69 -21.64 -20.38 -2.21
N SER A 70 -22.13 -20.90 -3.30
CA SER A 70 -23.31 -20.57 -4.05
C SER A 70 -24.64 -20.94 -3.39
N ASP A 71 -25.17 -20.14 -2.44
CA ASP A 71 -26.61 -20.21 -2.07
C ASP A 71 -27.08 -18.91 -1.36
N ALA A 72 -26.86 -17.75 -2.00
CA ALA A 72 -26.76 -16.48 -1.29
C ALA A 72 -27.95 -15.50 -1.43
N ASP A 73 -28.94 -15.75 -2.29
CA ASP A 73 -29.87 -14.66 -2.68
C ASP A 73 -30.89 -14.21 -1.62
N PHE A 74 -31.30 -15.07 -0.70
CA PHE A 74 -32.29 -14.69 0.31
C PHE A 74 -31.69 -14.11 1.61
N ARG A 75 -30.43 -14.42 1.90
CA ARG A 75 -29.71 -13.91 3.07
C ARG A 75 -29.11 -12.52 2.85
N SER A 76 -29.05 -12.04 1.61
CA SER A 76 -28.41 -10.78 1.26
C SER A 76 -29.17 -9.53 1.74
N SER A 77 -30.51 -9.55 1.71
CA SER A 77 -31.32 -8.39 2.11
C SER A 77 -31.29 -8.09 3.61
N ILE A 78 -31.27 -9.15 4.44
CA ILE A 78 -31.19 -8.99 5.92
C ILE A 78 -29.79 -8.50 6.33
N ARG A 79 -28.74 -8.97 5.62
CA ARG A 79 -27.36 -8.54 5.85
C ARG A 79 -27.11 -7.07 5.47
N LEU A 80 -27.82 -6.53 4.49
CA LEU A 80 -27.69 -5.13 4.05
C LEU A 80 -28.20 -4.14 5.13
N THR A 81 -29.30 -4.45 5.82
CA THR A 81 -29.82 -3.61 6.91
C THR A 81 -28.94 -3.64 8.15
N GLU A 82 -28.32 -4.79 8.48
CA GLU A 82 -27.38 -4.89 9.61
C GLU A 82 -26.03 -4.20 9.32
N LYS A 83 -25.62 -4.11 8.05
CA LYS A 83 -24.39 -3.42 7.62
C LYS A 83 -24.49 -1.90 7.77
N ALA A 84 -25.64 -1.32 7.51
CA ALA A 84 -25.86 0.13 7.53
C ALA A 84 -25.58 0.78 8.91
N ASP A 85 -25.72 0.03 9.98
CA ASP A 85 -25.59 0.56 11.36
C ASP A 85 -24.13 0.74 11.86
N VAL A 86 -23.13 0.11 11.21
CA VAL A 86 -21.72 0.24 11.59
C VAL A 86 -21.06 1.43 10.89
N ILE A 87 -21.55 1.81 9.72
CA ILE A 87 -21.00 2.89 8.92
C ILE A 87 -20.89 4.21 9.68
N PRO A 88 -21.91 4.69 10.43
CA PRO A 88 -21.81 5.91 11.21
C PRO A 88 -20.68 5.87 12.25
N ILE A 89 -20.43 4.70 12.85
CA ILE A 89 -19.33 4.50 13.81
C ILE A 89 -17.98 4.65 13.08
N VAL A 90 -17.85 4.03 11.91
CA VAL A 90 -16.62 4.10 11.11
C VAL A 90 -16.34 5.53 10.64
N LEU A 91 -17.36 6.26 10.22
CA LEU A 91 -17.24 7.67 9.84
C LEU A 91 -16.80 8.56 11.02
N ASP A 92 -17.36 8.33 12.22
CA ASP A 92 -16.93 9.06 13.42
C ASP A 92 -15.49 8.71 13.82
N ILE A 93 -15.06 7.45 13.65
CA ILE A 93 -13.67 7.01 13.82
C ILE A 93 -12.75 7.71 12.80
N PHE A 94 -13.14 7.75 11.54
CA PHE A 94 -12.35 8.43 10.50
C PHE A 94 -12.19 9.91 10.82
N HIS A 95 -13.23 10.58 11.26
CA HIS A 95 -13.14 12.00 11.61
C HIS A 95 -12.24 12.22 12.83
N ARG A 96 -12.52 11.55 13.96
CA ARG A 96 -11.85 11.83 15.23
C ARG A 96 -10.46 11.24 15.36
N VAL A 97 -10.28 9.99 14.88
CA VAL A 97 -9.03 9.27 15.09
C VAL A 97 -8.11 9.41 13.86
N VAL A 98 -8.67 9.31 12.66
CA VAL A 98 -7.84 9.30 11.46
C VAL A 98 -7.53 10.73 11.01
N ALA A 99 -8.53 11.53 10.65
CA ALA A 99 -8.31 12.85 10.05
C ALA A 99 -7.74 13.86 11.04
N ASN A 100 -8.39 14.04 12.21
CA ASN A 100 -7.87 14.91 13.25
C ASN A 100 -6.59 14.35 13.87
N GLY A 101 -6.54 13.04 14.12
CA GLY A 101 -5.35 12.40 14.68
C GLY A 101 -4.11 12.50 13.79
N LEU A 102 -4.26 12.43 12.47
CA LEU A 102 -3.16 12.67 11.54
C LEU A 102 -2.61 14.09 11.68
N ARG A 103 -3.48 15.09 11.75
CA ARG A 103 -3.08 16.50 11.90
C ARG A 103 -2.33 16.72 13.22
N ASP A 104 -2.86 16.18 14.32
CA ASP A 104 -2.27 16.33 15.65
C ASP A 104 -0.92 15.62 15.74
N LEU A 105 -0.82 14.39 15.17
CA LEU A 105 0.44 13.65 15.06
C LEU A 105 1.46 14.40 14.20
N ALA A 106 1.07 14.94 13.06
CA ALA A 106 1.98 15.68 12.20
C ALA A 106 2.55 16.91 12.90
N ALA A 107 1.72 17.68 13.61
CA ALA A 107 2.17 18.80 14.40
C ALA A 107 3.17 18.37 15.49
N PHE A 108 2.88 17.30 16.21
CA PHE A 108 3.76 16.76 17.26
C PHE A 108 5.08 16.22 16.70
N ILE A 109 5.05 15.51 15.56
CA ILE A 109 6.26 15.01 14.88
C ILE A 109 7.18 16.16 14.47
N HIS A 110 6.61 17.28 13.98
CA HIS A 110 7.38 18.46 13.62
C HIS A 110 7.98 19.18 14.83
N GLU A 111 7.24 19.29 15.92
CA GLU A 111 7.71 19.97 17.14
C GLU A 111 8.71 19.11 17.93
N LYS A 112 8.45 17.81 18.02
CA LYS A 112 9.18 16.88 18.91
C LYS A 112 9.50 15.54 18.22
N PRO A 113 10.31 15.55 17.18
CA PRO A 113 10.58 14.34 16.38
C PRO A 113 11.17 13.19 17.22
N VAL A 114 11.98 13.49 18.23
CA VAL A 114 12.62 12.46 19.10
C VAL A 114 11.62 11.78 20.05
N GLU A 115 10.56 12.49 20.47
CA GLU A 115 9.52 11.95 21.35
C GLU A 115 8.39 11.25 20.56
N SER A 116 8.34 11.47 19.25
CA SER A 116 7.30 10.93 18.39
C SER A 116 7.51 9.44 18.11
N SER A 117 6.40 8.72 17.85
CA SER A 117 6.41 7.28 17.55
C SER A 117 5.86 7.01 16.16
N PRO A 118 6.66 6.45 15.23
CA PRO A 118 6.15 6.03 13.92
C PRO A 118 4.99 5.03 14.00
N ALA A 119 4.92 4.25 15.10
CA ALA A 119 3.85 3.30 15.33
C ALA A 119 2.47 3.95 15.45
N ASP A 120 2.37 5.22 15.84
CA ASP A 120 1.10 5.94 15.95
C ASP A 120 0.55 6.27 14.56
N LEU A 121 1.40 6.73 13.65
CA LEU A 121 1.03 6.98 12.25
C LEU A 121 0.68 5.67 11.53
N ALA A 122 1.46 4.61 11.77
CA ALA A 122 1.15 3.27 11.24
C ALA A 122 -0.21 2.76 11.73
N LEU A 123 -0.56 3.00 12.99
CA LEU A 123 -1.84 2.58 13.58
C LEU A 123 -3.02 3.35 12.98
N ILE A 124 -2.90 4.66 12.79
CA ILE A 124 -3.92 5.47 12.09
C ILE A 124 -4.12 4.97 10.66
N THR A 125 -3.04 4.73 9.92
CA THR A 125 -3.11 4.21 8.56
C THR A 125 -3.77 2.83 8.51
N ALA A 126 -3.46 1.95 9.47
CA ALA A 126 -4.08 0.63 9.56
C ALA A 126 -5.59 0.71 9.91
N ILE A 127 -6.00 1.67 10.75
CA ILE A 127 -7.41 1.93 11.05
C ILE A 127 -8.14 2.43 9.80
N LEU A 128 -7.56 3.38 9.05
CA LEU A 128 -8.10 3.86 7.78
C LEU A 128 -8.29 2.70 6.79
N GLN A 129 -7.23 1.95 6.52
CA GLN A 129 -7.24 0.81 5.61
C GLN A 129 -8.33 -0.20 5.97
N THR A 130 -8.42 -0.54 7.25
CA THR A 130 -9.40 -1.54 7.72
C THR A 130 -10.82 -1.02 7.62
N GLY A 131 -11.04 0.25 7.95
CA GLY A 131 -12.35 0.89 7.86
C GLY A 131 -12.85 1.04 6.42
N LEU A 132 -11.97 1.36 5.47
CA LEU A 132 -12.31 1.45 4.03
C LEU A 132 -12.67 0.07 3.42
N ARG A 133 -12.28 -1.02 4.06
CA ARG A 133 -12.65 -2.40 3.63
C ARG A 133 -13.95 -2.91 4.22
N ILE A 134 -14.64 -2.12 5.05
CA ILE A 134 -15.93 -2.52 5.61
C ILE A 134 -16.98 -2.49 4.51
N PRO A 135 -17.73 -3.59 4.30
CA PRO A 135 -18.75 -3.67 3.26
C PRO A 135 -19.81 -2.57 3.41
N GLY A 136 -20.09 -1.86 2.31
CA GLY A 136 -21.07 -0.77 2.25
C GLY A 136 -20.51 0.62 2.58
N ILE A 137 -19.22 0.73 2.92
CA ILE A 137 -18.57 2.04 3.16
C ILE A 137 -18.51 2.90 1.89
N ASP A 138 -18.50 2.26 0.72
CA ASP A 138 -18.54 2.88 -0.61
C ASP A 138 -19.73 3.82 -0.77
N LEU A 139 -20.88 3.52 -0.18
CA LEU A 139 -22.07 4.40 -0.18
C LEU A 139 -21.84 5.73 0.56
N SER A 140 -20.78 5.82 1.36
CA SER A 140 -20.43 7.01 2.15
C SER A 140 -19.18 7.73 1.64
N TYR A 141 -18.67 7.39 0.45
CA TYR A 141 -17.43 8.00 -0.10
C TYR A 141 -17.52 9.52 -0.19
N SER A 142 -18.67 10.10 -0.54
CA SER A 142 -18.83 11.56 -0.56
C SER A 142 -18.62 12.23 0.82
N GLN A 143 -19.07 11.57 1.89
CA GLN A 143 -18.86 12.06 3.26
C GLN A 143 -17.39 11.90 3.67
N ILE A 144 -16.75 10.79 3.31
CA ILE A 144 -15.34 10.50 3.55
C ILE A 144 -14.48 11.57 2.87
N VAL A 145 -14.71 11.84 1.58
CA VAL A 145 -14.00 12.87 0.82
C VAL A 145 -14.16 14.24 1.48
N SER A 146 -15.40 14.65 1.76
CA SER A 146 -15.68 15.94 2.41
C SER A 146 -14.91 16.10 3.72
N MET A 147 -14.90 15.07 4.54
CA MET A 147 -14.22 15.06 5.85
C MET A 147 -12.69 15.17 5.71
N PHE A 148 -12.06 14.35 4.85
CA PHE A 148 -10.62 14.40 4.68
C PHE A 148 -10.13 15.68 4.01
N VAL A 149 -10.93 16.25 3.09
CA VAL A 149 -10.67 17.57 2.49
C VAL A 149 -10.79 18.68 3.55
N GLN A 150 -11.83 18.68 4.40
CA GLN A 150 -12.00 19.67 5.47
C GLN A 150 -10.86 19.63 6.49
N CYS A 151 -10.29 18.45 6.75
CA CYS A 151 -9.16 18.28 7.66
C CYS A 151 -7.79 18.44 6.98
N ASP A 152 -7.73 18.79 5.70
CA ASP A 152 -6.48 18.94 4.93
C ASP A 152 -5.59 17.67 4.95
N SER A 153 -6.18 16.48 5.09
CA SER A 153 -5.44 15.26 5.38
C SER A 153 -4.42 14.90 4.28
N ALA A 154 -4.75 15.13 3.02
CA ALA A 154 -3.84 14.93 1.89
C ALA A 154 -2.61 15.83 2.00
N ARG A 155 -2.81 17.12 2.27
CA ARG A 155 -1.72 18.10 2.43
C ARG A 155 -0.86 17.78 3.64
N VAL A 156 -1.47 17.40 4.78
CA VAL A 156 -0.72 17.01 5.99
C VAL A 156 0.17 15.80 5.72
N ALA A 157 -0.36 14.74 5.09
CA ALA A 157 0.43 13.56 4.75
C ALA A 157 1.53 13.89 3.73
N THR A 158 1.24 14.70 2.70
CA THR A 158 2.24 15.15 1.71
C THR A 158 3.35 15.98 2.38
N THR A 159 3.00 16.83 3.34
CA THR A 159 3.99 17.62 4.11
C THR A 159 4.90 16.70 4.93
N LEU A 160 4.35 15.72 5.64
CA LEU A 160 5.17 14.72 6.36
C LEU A 160 6.11 13.96 5.41
N PHE A 161 5.66 13.62 4.19
CA PHE A 161 6.50 12.99 3.18
C PHE A 161 7.65 13.90 2.76
N THR A 162 7.37 15.18 2.46
CA THR A 162 8.39 16.11 1.98
C THR A 162 9.46 16.44 3.04
N TRP A 163 9.13 16.32 4.31
CA TRP A 163 10.04 16.55 5.44
C TRP A 163 10.72 15.29 5.96
N SER A 164 10.41 14.12 5.39
CA SER A 164 10.79 12.83 5.95
C SER A 164 12.31 12.58 6.03
N ASP A 165 13.12 13.24 5.21
CA ASP A 165 14.58 13.18 5.33
C ASP A 165 15.10 13.92 6.58
N SER A 166 14.49 15.06 6.92
CA SER A 166 14.79 15.81 8.15
C SER A 166 14.28 15.14 9.41
N LEU A 167 13.22 14.31 9.26
CA LEU A 167 12.57 13.55 10.32
C LEU A 167 13.10 12.12 10.43
N ALA A 168 14.17 11.78 9.69
CA ALA A 168 14.72 10.43 9.65
C ALA A 168 15.26 10.01 11.04
N ILE A 169 14.92 8.78 11.43
CA ILE A 169 15.40 8.17 12.68
C ILE A 169 16.61 7.29 12.33
N ASP A 170 17.78 7.63 12.86
CA ASP A 170 19.04 6.94 12.56
C ASP A 170 19.32 6.77 11.04
N GLY A 171 18.92 7.78 10.25
CA GLY A 171 19.04 7.77 8.79
C GLY A 171 17.96 6.94 8.07
N ASP A 172 16.95 6.41 8.77
CA ASP A 172 15.80 5.72 8.21
C ASP A 172 14.61 6.69 8.08
N PRO A 173 14.17 7.04 6.84
CA PRO A 173 13.04 7.95 6.60
C PRO A 173 11.69 7.26 6.77
N ILE A 174 11.45 6.65 7.92
CA ILE A 174 10.24 5.87 8.21
C ILE A 174 8.94 6.67 8.07
N TYR A 175 8.96 7.97 8.41
CA TYR A 175 7.80 8.84 8.24
C TYR A 175 7.45 9.06 6.77
N GLY A 176 8.42 9.01 5.86
CA GLY A 176 8.18 9.05 4.42
C GLY A 176 7.42 7.83 3.93
N GLU A 177 7.80 6.62 4.37
CA GLU A 177 7.05 5.41 4.03
C GLU A 177 5.63 5.45 4.58
N LEU A 178 5.46 5.81 5.85
CA LEU A 178 4.14 5.83 6.47
C LEU A 178 3.22 6.89 5.86
N SER A 179 3.77 8.05 5.48
CA SER A 179 3.00 9.12 4.84
C SER A 179 2.53 8.72 3.43
N ILE A 180 3.41 8.12 2.62
CA ILE A 180 3.02 7.66 1.29
C ILE A 180 2.02 6.51 1.35
N LEU A 181 2.13 5.61 2.33
CA LEU A 181 1.14 4.57 2.56
C LEU A 181 -0.22 5.13 3.00
N PHE A 182 -0.22 6.20 3.80
CA PHE A 182 -1.46 6.90 4.15
C PHE A 182 -2.12 7.54 2.91
N LEU A 183 -1.34 8.21 2.05
CA LEU A 183 -1.83 8.75 0.78
C LEU A 183 -2.37 7.65 -0.15
N LEU A 184 -1.71 6.50 -0.18
CA LEU A 184 -2.17 5.33 -0.92
C LEU A 184 -3.52 4.82 -0.41
N GLU A 185 -3.73 4.73 0.90
CA GLU A 185 -5.03 4.33 1.45
C GLU A 185 -6.13 5.38 1.15
N LEU A 186 -5.81 6.67 1.17
CA LEU A 186 -6.75 7.71 0.72
C LEU A 186 -7.12 7.54 -0.75
N SER A 187 -6.16 7.24 -1.61
CA SER A 187 -6.37 7.07 -3.05
C SER A 187 -7.21 5.82 -3.42
N ALA A 188 -7.43 4.90 -2.46
CA ALA A 188 -8.36 3.80 -2.64
C ALA A 188 -9.82 4.27 -2.79
N VAL A 189 -10.12 5.51 -2.42
CA VAL A 189 -11.39 6.19 -2.70
C VAL A 189 -11.21 7.01 -3.99
N PRO A 190 -11.88 6.68 -5.12
CA PRO A 190 -11.61 7.31 -6.42
C PRO A 190 -11.66 8.83 -6.40
N ALA A 191 -12.68 9.42 -5.76
CA ALA A 191 -12.80 10.87 -5.65
C ALA A 191 -11.69 11.50 -4.78
N MET A 192 -11.06 10.75 -3.87
CA MET A 192 -9.83 11.22 -3.17
C MET A 192 -8.61 11.14 -4.08
N ALA A 193 -8.51 10.12 -4.94
CA ALA A 193 -7.44 10.05 -5.93
C ALA A 193 -7.51 11.23 -6.93
N GLU A 194 -8.72 11.60 -7.37
CA GLU A 194 -8.94 12.82 -8.16
C GLU A 194 -8.52 14.08 -7.38
N GLN A 195 -8.87 14.17 -6.10
CA GLN A 195 -8.48 15.31 -5.26
C GLN A 195 -6.96 15.39 -5.09
N LEU A 196 -6.26 14.26 -4.89
CA LEU A 196 -4.80 14.23 -4.82
C LEU A 196 -4.15 14.72 -6.13
N ALA A 197 -4.73 14.42 -7.27
CA ALA A 197 -4.28 14.93 -8.56
C ALA A 197 -4.49 16.45 -8.67
N ILE A 198 -5.66 16.95 -8.29
CA ILE A 198 -5.98 18.39 -8.27
C ILE A 198 -5.02 19.16 -7.34
N ASP A 199 -4.69 18.58 -6.18
CA ASP A 199 -3.77 19.17 -5.20
C ASP A 199 -2.29 19.10 -5.66
N GLY A 200 -2.00 18.49 -6.82
CA GLY A 200 -0.65 18.40 -7.38
C GLY A 200 0.32 17.57 -6.52
N VAL A 201 -0.19 16.52 -5.87
CA VAL A 201 0.58 15.69 -4.94
C VAL A 201 1.81 15.08 -5.60
N LEU A 202 1.75 14.69 -6.89
CA LEU A 202 2.92 14.16 -7.62
C LEU A 202 4.03 15.18 -7.75
N GLY A 203 3.70 16.44 -8.00
CA GLY A 203 4.68 17.53 -8.02
C GLY A 203 5.40 17.71 -6.67
N HIS A 204 4.65 17.65 -5.57
CA HIS A 204 5.22 17.73 -4.22
C HIS A 204 6.09 16.53 -3.87
N ILE A 205 5.65 15.30 -4.20
CA ILE A 205 6.45 14.07 -4.02
C ILE A 205 7.74 14.15 -4.86
N GLY A 206 7.63 14.58 -6.12
CA GLY A 206 8.78 14.71 -7.03
C GLY A 206 9.82 15.75 -6.58
N ALA A 207 9.38 16.80 -5.91
CA ALA A 207 10.22 17.87 -5.38
C ALA A 207 10.80 17.55 -3.98
N ALA A 208 10.32 16.53 -3.29
CA ALA A 208 10.78 16.18 -1.96
C ALA A 208 12.26 15.73 -1.95
N ASN A 209 13.00 16.09 -0.89
CA ASN A 209 14.41 15.69 -0.77
C ASN A 209 14.59 14.18 -0.80
N ILE A 210 13.70 13.43 -0.16
CA ILE A 210 13.73 11.96 -0.17
C ILE A 210 13.69 11.39 -1.59
N THR A 211 13.04 12.04 -2.51
CA THR A 211 12.96 11.65 -3.92
C THR A 211 14.31 11.74 -4.62
N THR A 212 15.21 12.61 -4.15
CA THR A 212 16.59 12.68 -4.66
C THR A 212 17.39 11.41 -4.33
N TYR A 213 17.09 10.75 -3.21
CA TYR A 213 17.69 9.46 -2.87
C TYR A 213 17.18 8.34 -3.76
N LEU A 214 15.89 8.36 -4.15
CA LEU A 214 15.30 7.41 -5.09
C LEU A 214 15.97 7.45 -6.48
N ARG A 215 16.52 8.59 -6.88
CA ARG A 215 17.24 8.73 -8.16
C ARG A 215 18.63 8.12 -8.17
N ARG A 216 19.13 7.64 -7.02
CA ARG A 216 20.47 7.06 -6.91
C ARG A 216 20.46 5.58 -7.33
N SER A 217 21.57 5.10 -7.86
CA SER A 217 21.72 3.72 -8.33
C SER A 217 21.80 2.64 -7.25
N ASN A 218 21.93 3.04 -5.97
CA ASN A 218 22.05 2.10 -4.84
C ASN A 218 20.73 1.83 -4.11
N VAL A 219 19.61 2.30 -4.61
CA VAL A 219 18.28 2.02 -4.06
C VAL A 219 17.81 0.66 -4.58
N SER A 220 17.77 -0.34 -3.73
CA SER A 220 17.33 -1.70 -4.05
C SER A 220 16.89 -2.44 -2.78
N PRO A 221 16.17 -3.57 -2.89
CA PRO A 221 15.83 -4.37 -1.72
C PRO A 221 17.05 -4.96 -1.02
N PHE A 222 18.18 -5.06 -1.71
CA PHE A 222 19.45 -5.62 -1.22
C PHE A 222 20.47 -4.53 -0.84
N ALA A 223 20.06 -3.27 -0.78
CA ALA A 223 20.96 -2.15 -0.48
C ALA A 223 21.58 -2.29 0.92
N ASP A 224 22.85 -1.91 1.04
CA ASP A 224 23.50 -1.77 2.32
C ASP A 224 22.99 -0.51 3.03
N GLY A 225 22.21 -0.68 4.06
CA GLY A 225 21.66 0.40 4.89
C GLY A 225 20.15 0.52 4.85
N ALA A 226 19.57 0.65 6.04
CA ALA A 226 18.12 0.68 6.24
C ALA A 226 17.43 1.82 5.45
N GLY A 227 18.07 2.98 5.33
CA GLY A 227 17.51 4.14 4.61
C GLY A 227 17.32 3.87 3.12
N TYR A 228 18.26 3.19 2.44
CA TYR A 228 18.10 2.86 1.02
C TYR A 228 17.06 1.75 0.78
N GLN A 229 17.02 0.75 1.66
CA GLN A 229 15.96 -0.27 1.63
C GLN A 229 14.59 0.37 1.86
N ARG A 230 14.50 1.36 2.77
CA ARG A 230 13.29 2.14 3.00
C ARG A 230 12.87 2.95 1.79
N CYS A 231 13.81 3.62 1.13
CA CYS A 231 13.54 4.32 -0.12
C CYS A 231 12.97 3.37 -1.18
N TYR A 232 13.54 2.17 -1.32
CA TYR A 232 13.00 1.15 -2.22
C TYR A 232 11.57 0.73 -1.83
N SER A 233 11.30 0.55 -0.54
CA SER A 233 9.96 0.25 -0.05
C SER A 233 8.95 1.38 -0.35
N ILE A 234 9.36 2.65 -0.19
CA ILE A 234 8.56 3.83 -0.55
C ILE A 234 8.19 3.78 -2.04
N TRP A 235 9.14 3.45 -2.91
CA TRP A 235 8.91 3.33 -4.34
C TRP A 235 7.90 2.23 -4.66
N VAL A 236 8.19 0.99 -4.26
CA VAL A 236 7.41 -0.20 -4.66
C VAL A 236 6.05 -0.27 -3.99
N ARG A 237 5.97 0.04 -2.69
CA ARG A 237 4.75 -0.15 -1.89
C ARG A 237 3.91 1.11 -1.75
N GLY A 238 4.48 2.27 -2.05
CA GLY A 238 3.83 3.56 -1.89
C GLY A 238 3.61 4.26 -3.23
N ILE A 239 4.70 4.71 -3.86
CA ILE A 239 4.63 5.57 -5.05
C ILE A 239 3.98 4.85 -6.23
N LEU A 240 4.49 3.68 -6.63
CA LEU A 240 3.95 2.98 -7.81
C LEU A 240 2.45 2.64 -7.69
N PRO A 241 1.97 2.04 -6.56
CA PRO A 241 0.54 1.82 -6.41
C PRO A 241 -0.29 3.10 -6.35
N LEU A 242 0.25 4.20 -5.77
CA LEU A 242 -0.42 5.50 -5.77
C LEU A 242 -0.61 6.03 -7.19
N LEU A 243 0.43 5.96 -8.04
CA LEU A 243 0.35 6.34 -9.46
C LEU A 243 -0.72 5.52 -10.19
N LEU A 244 -0.78 4.22 -9.93
CA LEU A 244 -1.76 3.34 -10.55
C LEU A 244 -3.20 3.71 -10.14
N HIS A 245 -3.46 3.97 -8.85
CA HIS A 245 -4.76 4.43 -8.38
C HIS A 245 -5.15 5.78 -8.99
N MET A 246 -4.21 6.71 -9.12
CA MET A 246 -4.47 8.02 -9.74
C MET A 246 -4.76 7.89 -11.24
N LEU A 247 -4.05 7.02 -11.97
CA LEU A 247 -4.35 6.72 -13.37
C LEU A 247 -5.72 6.07 -13.55
N ASP A 248 -6.09 5.16 -12.67
CA ASP A 248 -7.40 4.49 -12.71
C ASP A 248 -8.54 5.48 -12.46
N ALA A 249 -8.40 6.39 -11.50
CA ALA A 249 -9.42 7.35 -11.12
C ALA A 249 -9.54 8.53 -12.09
N VAL A 250 -8.42 9.09 -12.56
CA VAL A 250 -8.35 10.36 -13.32
C VAL A 250 -8.19 10.12 -14.83
N GLY A 251 -7.66 8.98 -15.21
CA GLY A 251 -7.51 8.58 -16.61
C GLY A 251 -6.46 9.39 -17.38
N ALA A 252 -6.72 9.64 -18.65
CA ALA A 252 -5.79 10.27 -19.60
C ALA A 252 -5.33 11.69 -19.18
N SER A 253 -6.13 12.41 -18.38
CA SER A 253 -5.80 13.78 -17.98
C SER A 253 -4.57 13.90 -17.08
N ILE A 254 -4.23 12.85 -16.31
CA ILE A 254 -3.02 12.82 -15.48
C ILE A 254 -1.86 12.04 -16.14
N ALA A 255 -2.10 11.37 -17.26
CA ALA A 255 -1.15 10.45 -17.87
C ALA A 255 0.20 11.10 -18.22
N SER A 256 0.19 12.35 -18.73
CA SER A 256 1.42 13.09 -19.03
C SER A 256 2.24 13.37 -17.76
N GLU A 257 1.58 13.78 -16.67
CA GLU A 257 2.24 14.05 -15.39
C GLU A 257 2.86 12.78 -14.80
N VAL A 258 2.12 11.65 -14.81
CA VAL A 258 2.60 10.35 -14.34
C VAL A 258 3.79 9.88 -15.18
N SER A 259 3.74 10.01 -16.51
CA SER A 259 4.83 9.65 -17.40
C SER A 259 6.10 10.46 -17.06
N ILE A 260 5.97 11.80 -16.98
CA ILE A 260 7.08 12.69 -16.61
C ILE A 260 7.63 12.34 -15.21
N PHE A 261 6.76 12.01 -14.27
CA PHE A 261 7.18 11.64 -12.93
C PHE A 261 8.02 10.35 -12.93
N ILE A 262 7.58 9.29 -13.61
CA ILE A 262 8.30 8.00 -13.69
C ILE A 262 9.66 8.19 -14.39
N MET A 263 9.72 8.99 -15.44
CA MET A 263 10.95 9.25 -16.18
C MET A 263 12.04 9.95 -15.34
N GLN A 264 11.72 10.49 -14.16
CA GLN A 264 12.70 11.05 -13.23
C GLN A 264 13.56 9.98 -12.54
N PHE A 265 13.21 8.68 -12.66
CA PHE A 265 13.86 7.56 -11.99
C PHE A 265 14.51 6.56 -12.95
N PRO A 266 15.41 6.98 -13.86
CA PRO A 266 15.95 6.10 -14.88
C PRO A 266 16.72 4.91 -14.31
N ASN A 267 17.40 5.09 -13.15
CA ASN A 267 18.13 4.00 -12.50
C ASN A 267 17.20 2.89 -11.97
N LEU A 268 16.03 3.24 -11.43
CA LEU A 268 15.04 2.26 -10.98
C LEU A 268 14.41 1.52 -12.16
N LEU A 269 14.13 2.23 -13.27
CA LEU A 269 13.59 1.61 -14.48
C LEU A 269 14.61 0.65 -15.11
N GLU A 270 15.90 1.02 -15.15
CA GLU A 270 16.96 0.15 -15.65
C GLU A 270 17.13 -1.08 -14.74
N GLN A 271 17.15 -0.89 -13.42
CA GLN A 271 17.22 -2.01 -12.47
C GLN A 271 16.01 -2.95 -12.60
N ALA A 272 14.80 -2.41 -12.78
CA ALA A 272 13.60 -3.21 -13.01
C ALA A 272 13.70 -4.02 -14.31
N SER A 273 14.19 -3.44 -15.41
CA SER A 273 14.40 -4.15 -16.69
C SER A 273 15.37 -5.33 -16.56
N GLN A 274 16.39 -5.18 -15.71
CA GLN A 274 17.45 -6.18 -15.53
C GLN A 274 17.17 -7.15 -14.36
N ALA A 275 16.11 -6.94 -13.57
CA ALA A 275 15.91 -7.66 -12.33
C ALA A 275 15.68 -9.17 -12.53
N PHE A 276 15.08 -9.54 -13.65
CA PHE A 276 14.80 -10.94 -14.01
C PHE A 276 15.82 -11.59 -14.93
N ASP A 277 16.98 -10.93 -15.23
CA ASP A 277 17.97 -11.50 -16.11
C ASP A 277 18.25 -12.97 -15.80
N ALA A 278 17.90 -13.83 -16.72
CA ALA A 278 18.11 -15.27 -16.60
C ALA A 278 19.58 -15.60 -16.90
N PRO A 279 20.18 -16.57 -16.18
CA PRO A 279 21.60 -16.91 -16.31
C PRO A 279 22.03 -17.31 -17.71
N GLU A 280 21.11 -17.81 -18.55
CA GLU A 280 21.37 -18.31 -19.88
C GLU A 280 21.03 -17.29 -20.99
N LEU A 281 20.20 -16.28 -20.70
CA LEU A 281 19.77 -15.28 -21.68
C LEU A 281 20.63 -14.01 -21.67
N SER A 282 21.34 -13.75 -20.57
CA SER A 282 22.16 -12.55 -20.43
C SER A 282 23.37 -12.57 -21.35
N ARG A 283 23.37 -11.75 -22.41
CA ARG A 283 24.50 -11.56 -23.37
C ARG A 283 25.73 -10.86 -22.78
N THR A 284 25.59 -10.31 -21.55
CA THR A 284 26.65 -9.53 -20.87
C THR A 284 27.18 -10.22 -19.61
N ALA A 285 27.10 -11.54 -19.53
CA ALA A 285 27.52 -12.31 -18.35
C ALA A 285 29.04 -12.23 -18.11
N SER A 286 29.51 -11.08 -17.64
CA SER A 286 30.74 -11.00 -16.88
C SER A 286 30.41 -11.35 -15.41
N LYS A 287 30.77 -12.58 -15.01
CA LYS A 287 30.62 -13.16 -13.68
C LYS A 287 29.19 -13.20 -13.15
N ALA A 288 28.60 -14.37 -13.22
CA ALA A 288 27.28 -14.71 -12.71
C ALA A 288 27.10 -14.29 -11.25
N GLN A 289 26.71 -13.05 -11.03
CA GLN A 289 26.17 -12.62 -9.75
C GLN A 289 24.83 -13.32 -9.62
N THR A 290 24.68 -14.15 -8.61
CA THR A 290 23.46 -14.91 -8.36
C THR A 290 22.34 -13.91 -8.06
N LYS A 291 21.51 -13.61 -9.08
CA LYS A 291 20.35 -12.72 -8.87
C LYS A 291 19.26 -13.48 -8.14
N TYR A 292 18.75 -12.89 -7.07
CA TYR A 292 17.64 -13.41 -6.31
C TYR A 292 16.34 -12.73 -6.75
N ILE A 293 15.26 -13.49 -6.73
CA ILE A 293 13.90 -13.01 -7.01
C ILE A 293 13.21 -12.81 -5.67
N THR A 294 12.71 -11.61 -5.41
CA THR A 294 11.93 -11.28 -4.22
C THR A 294 10.50 -10.92 -4.62
N LEU A 295 9.57 -11.08 -3.70
CA LEU A 295 8.18 -10.67 -3.93
C LEU A 295 8.09 -9.16 -4.24
N SER A 296 8.92 -8.35 -3.58
CA SER A 296 8.96 -6.90 -3.82
C SER A 296 9.39 -6.54 -5.25
N ILE A 297 10.41 -7.21 -5.80
CA ILE A 297 10.83 -7.01 -7.19
C ILE A 297 9.72 -7.43 -8.16
N CYS A 298 9.08 -8.57 -7.92
CA CYS A 298 7.97 -9.01 -8.77
C CYS A 298 6.81 -8.02 -8.74
N SER A 299 6.44 -7.51 -7.56
CA SER A 299 5.38 -6.51 -7.40
C SER A 299 5.76 -5.18 -8.06
N GLU A 300 7.03 -4.73 -7.97
CA GLU A 300 7.53 -3.54 -8.66
C GLU A 300 7.31 -3.65 -10.17
N ILE A 301 7.81 -4.73 -10.77
CA ILE A 301 7.75 -4.91 -12.22
C ILE A 301 6.31 -5.10 -12.70
N HIS A 302 5.48 -5.82 -11.92
CA HIS A 302 4.06 -5.96 -12.25
C HIS A 302 3.35 -4.61 -12.27
N THR A 303 3.55 -3.79 -11.23
CA THR A 303 2.92 -2.46 -11.16
C THR A 303 3.44 -1.53 -12.25
N LEU A 304 4.75 -1.53 -12.55
CA LEU A 304 5.33 -0.78 -13.66
C LEU A 304 4.76 -1.24 -15.01
N SER A 305 4.63 -2.55 -15.24
CA SER A 305 4.02 -3.08 -16.47
C SER A 305 2.59 -2.58 -16.65
N LEU A 306 1.77 -2.59 -15.59
CA LEU A 306 0.41 -2.07 -15.61
C LEU A 306 0.37 -0.57 -15.93
N ILE A 307 1.19 0.24 -15.25
CA ILE A 307 1.26 1.69 -15.49
C ILE A 307 1.65 1.98 -16.93
N ILE A 308 2.72 1.34 -17.43
CA ILE A 308 3.21 1.57 -18.80
C ILE A 308 2.19 1.10 -19.84
N PHE A 309 1.52 -0.03 -19.61
CA PHE A 309 0.43 -0.52 -20.46
C PHE A 309 -0.71 0.50 -20.56
N ILE A 310 -1.17 1.05 -19.43
CA ILE A 310 -2.22 2.08 -19.36
C ILE A 310 -1.78 3.36 -20.07
N LEU A 311 -0.54 3.84 -19.83
CA LEU A 311 0.01 5.04 -20.47
C LEU A 311 0.11 4.87 -22.00
N ASN A 312 0.49 3.70 -22.48
CA ASN A 312 0.55 3.39 -23.91
C ASN A 312 -0.85 3.38 -24.54
N GLY A 313 -1.84 2.78 -23.86
CA GLY A 313 -3.24 2.82 -24.29
C GLY A 313 -3.76 4.25 -24.45
N PHE A 314 -3.53 5.11 -23.45
CA PHE A 314 -3.93 6.53 -23.55
C PHE A 314 -3.17 7.28 -24.65
N ARG A 315 -1.93 6.94 -24.94
CA ARG A 315 -1.14 7.56 -26.03
C ARG A 315 -1.67 7.17 -27.40
N GLU A 316 -2.14 5.94 -27.57
CA GLU A 316 -2.72 5.46 -28.82
C GLU A 316 -4.12 6.06 -29.09
N GLU A 317 -4.92 6.22 -28.05
CA GLU A 317 -6.27 6.79 -28.15
C GLU A 317 -6.26 8.31 -28.33
N ALA A 318 -5.24 9.00 -27.84
CA ALA A 318 -5.20 10.45 -27.78
C ALA A 318 -4.72 11.08 -29.09
N THR A 319 -5.66 11.49 -29.91
CA THR A 319 -5.39 12.42 -31.04
C THR A 319 -5.02 13.80 -30.48
N GLY A 320 -3.75 13.98 -30.07
CA GLY A 320 -3.21 15.31 -29.72
C GLY A 320 -2.72 15.52 -28.30
N SER A 321 -2.73 14.54 -27.40
CA SER A 321 -2.08 14.67 -26.09
C SER A 321 -0.63 14.19 -26.19
N ASP A 322 0.30 15.07 -25.84
CA ASP A 322 1.75 14.77 -25.83
C ASP A 322 2.10 14.01 -24.54
N ILE A 323 1.74 12.72 -24.47
CA ILE A 323 2.15 11.84 -23.37
C ILE A 323 3.55 11.31 -23.67
N PRO A 324 4.58 11.71 -22.92
CA PRO A 324 5.94 11.25 -23.15
C PRO A 324 6.05 9.74 -23.03
N GLU A 325 6.89 9.14 -23.85
CA GLU A 325 7.15 7.71 -23.82
C GLU A 325 8.10 7.34 -22.67
N VAL A 326 7.68 6.44 -21.81
CA VAL A 326 8.54 5.86 -20.77
C VAL A 326 9.44 4.80 -21.41
N LYS A 327 10.74 5.07 -21.47
CA LYS A 327 11.71 4.13 -22.01
C LYS A 327 11.95 3.00 -21.03
N TRP A 328 11.41 1.83 -21.35
CA TRP A 328 11.55 0.61 -20.56
C TRP A 328 11.57 -0.61 -21.48
N ASP A 329 12.50 -1.54 -21.24
CA ASP A 329 12.65 -2.72 -22.09
C ASP A 329 11.66 -3.82 -21.69
N ALA A 330 10.41 -3.63 -22.10
CA ALA A 330 9.31 -4.56 -21.83
C ALA A 330 9.52 -5.94 -22.47
N ALA A 331 10.15 -5.98 -23.67
CA ALA A 331 10.39 -7.24 -24.38
C ALA A 331 11.42 -8.11 -23.64
N ALA A 332 12.52 -7.51 -23.16
CA ALA A 332 13.50 -8.23 -22.34
C ALA A 332 12.90 -8.74 -21.03
N VAL A 333 12.03 -7.95 -20.39
CA VAL A 333 11.33 -8.38 -19.17
C VAL A 333 10.42 -9.57 -19.47
N LEU A 334 9.65 -9.53 -20.55
CA LEU A 334 8.74 -10.62 -20.94
C LEU A 334 9.50 -11.92 -21.22
N GLU A 335 10.59 -11.87 -22.01
CA GLU A 335 11.43 -13.03 -22.32
C GLU A 335 11.98 -13.69 -21.03
N ASN A 336 12.48 -12.88 -20.10
CA ASN A 336 12.97 -13.36 -18.82
C ASN A 336 11.87 -13.96 -17.93
N VAL A 337 10.68 -13.34 -17.87
CA VAL A 337 9.53 -13.86 -17.11
C VAL A 337 9.07 -15.21 -17.66
N GLU A 338 9.03 -15.38 -18.99
CA GLU A 338 8.68 -16.66 -19.63
C GLU A 338 9.71 -17.74 -19.27
N PHE A 339 11.01 -17.42 -19.28
CA PHE A 339 12.05 -18.35 -18.83
C PHE A 339 11.80 -18.81 -17.39
N TRP A 340 11.53 -17.88 -16.47
CA TRP A 340 11.31 -18.22 -15.05
C TRP A 340 10.03 -19.05 -14.84
N LEU A 341 8.95 -18.75 -15.55
CA LEU A 341 7.71 -19.54 -15.51
C LEU A 341 7.87 -20.91 -16.13
N GLY A 342 8.75 -21.07 -17.16
CA GLY A 342 9.09 -22.35 -17.76
C GLY A 342 10.04 -23.20 -16.91
N SER A 343 10.80 -22.57 -15.99
CA SER A 343 11.87 -23.23 -15.22
C SER A 343 11.60 -23.19 -13.71
N MET A 344 10.44 -23.70 -13.28
CA MET A 344 9.93 -23.62 -11.89
C MET A 344 10.91 -24.16 -10.83
N THR A 345 11.73 -25.16 -11.15
CA THR A 345 12.72 -25.72 -10.21
C THR A 345 13.81 -24.69 -9.92
N VAL A 346 14.32 -24.04 -10.97
CA VAL A 346 15.34 -23.00 -10.85
C VAL A 346 14.78 -21.76 -10.15
N LEU A 347 13.54 -21.38 -10.47
CA LEU A 347 12.83 -20.27 -9.81
C LEU A 347 12.77 -20.49 -8.28
N ARG A 348 12.41 -21.66 -7.82
CA ARG A 348 12.31 -22.01 -6.39
C ARG A 348 13.61 -21.79 -5.63
N GLU A 349 14.74 -22.10 -6.26
CA GLU A 349 16.07 -21.93 -5.66
C GLU A 349 16.50 -20.45 -5.59
N ARG A 350 15.87 -19.59 -6.38
CA ARG A 350 16.17 -18.15 -6.47
C ARG A 350 15.24 -17.24 -5.68
N ILE A 351 14.10 -17.76 -5.23
CA ILE A 351 13.18 -16.97 -4.39
C ILE A 351 13.81 -16.73 -3.03
N LEU A 352 14.05 -15.45 -2.71
CA LEU A 352 14.59 -15.00 -1.43
C LEU A 352 13.49 -14.29 -0.63
N PRO A 353 13.10 -14.83 0.55
CA PRO A 353 12.15 -14.14 1.41
C PRO A 353 12.78 -12.92 2.08
N MET A 354 12.11 -11.77 2.02
CA MET A 354 12.51 -10.52 2.63
C MET A 354 11.60 -10.22 3.85
N GLY A 355 12.19 -10.21 5.04
CA GLY A 355 11.49 -9.95 6.29
C GLY A 355 10.70 -11.14 6.86
N GLU A 356 10.27 -10.99 8.12
CA GLU A 356 9.68 -12.07 8.93
C GLU A 356 8.40 -12.67 8.32
N ARG A 357 7.56 -11.83 7.70
CA ARG A 357 6.31 -12.27 7.08
C ARG A 357 6.56 -13.21 5.90
N GLU A 358 7.53 -12.90 5.03
CA GLU A 358 7.87 -13.72 3.88
C GLU A 358 8.60 -14.99 4.31
N VAL A 359 9.48 -14.92 5.32
CA VAL A 359 10.09 -16.09 5.96
C VAL A 359 9.00 -17.02 6.54
N TRP A 360 7.94 -16.47 7.14
CA TRP A 360 6.82 -17.29 7.60
C TRP A 360 6.05 -17.94 6.44
N MET A 361 5.81 -17.20 5.35
CA MET A 361 5.14 -17.72 4.14
C MET A 361 5.97 -18.77 3.40
N SER A 362 7.31 -18.71 3.48
CA SER A 362 8.22 -19.66 2.85
C SER A 362 8.27 -21.02 3.56
N LYS A 363 7.81 -21.11 4.83
CA LYS A 363 7.77 -22.38 5.58
C LYS A 363 6.75 -23.33 4.95
N LYS A 364 7.23 -24.50 4.52
CA LYS A 364 6.35 -25.58 3.99
C LYS A 364 5.41 -26.06 5.08
N LYS A 365 4.13 -26.25 4.74
CA LYS A 365 3.24 -27.03 5.60
C LYS A 365 3.75 -28.47 5.64
N THR A 366 3.95 -29.02 6.84
CA THR A 366 4.37 -30.39 7.08
C THR A 366 3.39 -31.34 6.37
N GLY A 367 3.85 -32.02 5.30
CA GLY A 367 3.11 -33.14 4.70
C GLY A 367 2.71 -33.03 3.23
N GLY A 368 3.22 -32.06 2.44
CA GLY A 368 2.83 -31.95 1.03
C GLY A 368 3.93 -31.53 0.07
N THR A 369 3.83 -31.99 -1.18
CA THR A 369 4.59 -31.52 -2.35
C THR A 369 4.08 -30.17 -2.86
N ALA A 370 3.12 -29.53 -2.17
CA ALA A 370 2.54 -28.25 -2.53
C ALA A 370 3.56 -27.11 -2.40
N ALA A 371 3.51 -26.14 -3.31
CA ALA A 371 4.26 -24.90 -3.25
C ALA A 371 3.97 -24.17 -1.92
N ASN A 372 4.97 -23.43 -1.41
CA ASN A 372 4.74 -22.60 -0.25
C ASN A 372 4.00 -21.30 -0.68
N LYS A 373 3.38 -20.61 0.30
CA LYS A 373 2.58 -19.40 0.01
C LYS A 373 3.38 -18.26 -0.62
N LEU A 374 4.70 -18.17 -0.35
CA LEU A 374 5.56 -17.17 -0.97
C LEU A 374 5.77 -17.48 -2.45
N GLU A 375 6.07 -18.74 -2.77
CA GLU A 375 6.21 -19.22 -4.16
C GLU A 375 4.92 -18.97 -4.96
N GLU A 376 3.76 -19.33 -4.39
CA GLU A 376 2.46 -19.10 -5.04
C GLU A 376 2.25 -17.61 -5.39
N LYS A 377 2.62 -16.70 -4.49
CA LYS A 377 2.53 -15.25 -4.72
C LYS A 377 3.51 -14.77 -5.79
N VAL A 378 4.78 -15.18 -5.72
CA VAL A 378 5.79 -14.82 -6.73
C VAL A 378 5.34 -15.28 -8.11
N VAL A 379 4.85 -16.52 -8.23
CA VAL A 379 4.33 -17.05 -9.50
C VAL A 379 3.10 -16.28 -9.99
N ALA A 380 2.21 -15.86 -9.08
CA ALA A 380 1.04 -15.05 -9.43
C ALA A 380 1.47 -13.69 -10.01
N GLU A 381 2.44 -13.01 -9.38
CA GLU A 381 2.99 -11.74 -9.89
C GLU A 381 3.65 -11.94 -11.27
N LEU A 382 4.50 -12.96 -11.43
CA LEU A 382 5.14 -13.25 -12.72
C LEU A 382 4.13 -13.53 -13.84
N ARG A 383 3.04 -14.26 -13.54
CA ARG A 383 1.95 -14.48 -14.50
C ARG A 383 1.23 -13.17 -14.84
N GLY A 384 0.96 -12.32 -13.84
CA GLY A 384 0.39 -11.00 -14.06
C GLY A 384 1.24 -10.15 -15.02
N ILE A 385 2.57 -10.12 -14.81
CA ILE A 385 3.51 -9.42 -15.70
C ILE A 385 3.40 -9.97 -17.12
N ARG A 386 3.48 -11.30 -17.30
CA ARG A 386 3.36 -11.95 -18.62
C ARG A 386 2.05 -11.59 -19.31
N ASP A 387 0.95 -11.66 -18.57
CA ASP A 387 -0.39 -11.44 -19.14
C ASP A 387 -0.58 -9.97 -19.56
N VAL A 388 -0.01 -8.99 -18.82
CA VAL A 388 -0.02 -7.58 -19.18
C VAL A 388 0.86 -7.28 -20.39
N LEU A 389 2.13 -7.75 -20.39
CA LEU A 389 3.07 -7.46 -21.46
C LEU A 389 2.74 -8.23 -22.74
N GLY A 390 2.27 -9.48 -22.64
CA GLY A 390 1.84 -10.28 -23.78
C GLY A 390 0.57 -9.78 -24.46
N ALA A 391 -0.30 -9.06 -23.76
CA ALA A 391 -1.47 -8.44 -24.37
C ALA A 391 -1.12 -7.25 -25.28
N GLY A 392 0.03 -6.61 -25.09
CA GLY A 392 0.51 -5.50 -25.92
C GLY A 392 1.12 -5.91 -27.26
N GLU A 393 1.40 -7.20 -27.49
CA GLU A 393 1.98 -7.73 -28.75
C GLU A 393 0.91 -8.27 -29.72
N SER A 394 -0.35 -8.34 -29.34
CA SER A 394 -1.47 -8.84 -30.16
C SER A 394 -2.29 -7.71 -30.77
#